data_70a211eb78b2ce69fb83211405c9c963
#
_entry.id   70a211eb78b2ce69fb83211405c9c963
#
_cell.length_a   1.000
_cell.length_b   1.000
_cell.length_c   1.000
_cell.angle_alpha   90.00
_cell.angle_beta   90.00
_cell.angle_gamma   90.00
#
_symmetry.space_group_name_H-M   'P 1'
#
loop_
_entity.id
_entity.type
_entity.pdbx_description
1 polymer ?
#
loop_
_entity_poly.entity_id
_entity_poly.type
_entity_poly.pdbx_seq_one_letter_code
_entity_poly.pdbx_strand_id
1 'polypeptide(L)'
;MVRVGRAMLAAAMMAAMGKPVAAEVLDATYRGTMVCDKLPFTSNKMREAIEVTISSGAARYNHVVRLRNTAVEAVAEQGTGTVDGQKIQLQGTWKSGSRQYEAKYSGSFVRRSARLKGTQTWTDGGKTATRACAGAIKRPLKPFLPRDKK
;
A
#
# COMPACT_ATOMS: atom_id res chain seq x y z
N MET A 1 16.99 55.15 -51.73
CA MET A 1 16.47 54.81 -50.42
C MET A 1 15.55 53.60 -50.57
N VAL A 2 16.05 52.41 -50.20
CA VAL A 2 15.31 51.16 -50.32
C VAL A 2 14.95 50.70 -48.88
N ARG A 3 13.67 50.63 -48.55
CA ARG A 3 13.17 50.09 -47.25
C ARG A 3 12.98 48.60 -47.39
N VAL A 4 13.77 47.82 -46.63
CA VAL A 4 13.63 46.38 -46.50
C VAL A 4 12.64 46.10 -45.39
N GLY A 5 11.46 45.56 -45.73
CA GLY A 5 10.48 45.08 -44.78
C GLY A 5 10.88 43.72 -44.21
N ARG A 6 10.98 43.65 -42.87
CA ARG A 6 11.18 42.39 -42.15
C ARG A 6 9.80 41.71 -41.93
N ALA A 7 9.62 40.58 -42.59
CA ALA A 7 8.49 39.69 -42.28
C ALA A 7 8.83 38.89 -41.03
N MET A 8 8.03 39.04 -39.94
CA MET A 8 8.07 38.16 -38.78
C MET A 8 7.23 36.92 -39.07
N LEU A 9 7.89 35.76 -39.13
CA LEU A 9 7.22 34.46 -39.06
C LEU A 9 6.84 34.18 -37.61
N ALA A 10 5.57 34.16 -37.31
CA ALA A 10 5.03 33.65 -36.03
C ALA A 10 4.92 32.13 -36.14
N ALA A 11 5.80 31.41 -35.45
CA ALA A 11 5.69 29.95 -35.31
C ALA A 11 4.61 29.63 -34.24
N ALA A 12 3.46 29.13 -34.66
CA ALA A 12 2.44 28.60 -33.77
C ALA A 12 2.88 27.23 -33.22
N MET A 13 3.32 27.19 -31.97
CA MET A 13 3.51 25.92 -31.22
C MET A 13 2.15 25.35 -30.88
N MET A 14 1.71 24.32 -31.60
CA MET A 14 0.58 23.49 -31.17
C MET A 14 1.05 22.59 -30.02
N ALA A 15 0.66 22.97 -28.79
CA ALA A 15 0.78 22.11 -27.63
C ALA A 15 -0.20 20.93 -27.82
N ALA A 16 0.33 19.74 -28.09
CA ALA A 16 -0.45 18.51 -28.06
C ALA A 16 -0.88 18.25 -26.61
N MET A 17 -2.10 18.68 -26.28
CA MET A 17 -2.75 18.29 -25.02
C MET A 17 -3.05 16.81 -25.08
N GLY A 18 -2.13 15.99 -24.55
CA GLY A 18 -2.38 14.58 -24.28
C GLY A 18 -3.60 14.49 -23.36
N LYS A 19 -4.63 13.75 -23.78
CA LYS A 19 -5.80 13.50 -22.94
C LYS A 19 -5.30 12.89 -21.62
N PRO A 20 -5.74 13.39 -20.45
CA PRO A 20 -5.39 12.75 -19.20
C PRO A 20 -5.92 11.30 -19.24
N VAL A 21 -5.03 10.33 -19.15
CA VAL A 21 -5.42 8.94 -18.95
C VAL A 21 -6.20 8.95 -17.63
N ALA A 22 -7.48 8.62 -17.68
CA ALA A 22 -8.31 8.54 -16.49
C ALA A 22 -7.59 7.63 -15.49
N ALA A 23 -7.24 8.18 -14.35
CA ALA A 23 -6.62 7.40 -13.27
C ALA A 23 -7.57 6.25 -12.95
N GLU A 24 -7.08 5.02 -13.00
CA GLU A 24 -7.88 3.85 -12.64
C GLU A 24 -8.36 4.05 -11.20
N VAL A 25 -9.68 4.01 -10.99
CA VAL A 25 -10.27 4.17 -9.66
C VAL A 25 -9.88 2.95 -8.83
N LEU A 26 -8.97 3.17 -7.89
CA LEU A 26 -8.46 2.12 -6.98
C LEU A 26 -9.35 1.94 -5.73
N ASP A 27 -10.44 2.70 -5.62
CA ASP A 27 -11.37 2.62 -4.48
C ASP A 27 -11.97 1.22 -4.37
N ALA A 28 -11.54 0.50 -3.38
CA ALA A 28 -11.97 -0.86 -3.08
C ALA A 28 -11.33 -1.38 -1.79
N THR A 29 -11.80 -2.54 -1.34
CA THR A 29 -11.11 -3.36 -0.34
C THR A 29 -10.24 -4.41 -1.04
N TYR A 30 -8.98 -4.44 -0.64
CA TYR A 30 -7.96 -5.38 -1.12
C TYR A 30 -7.59 -6.32 0.02
N ARG A 31 -7.36 -7.58 -0.30
CA ARG A 31 -6.97 -8.60 0.69
C ARG A 31 -5.75 -9.35 0.22
N GLY A 32 -4.93 -9.77 1.17
CA GLY A 32 -3.72 -10.51 0.86
C GLY A 32 -3.01 -11.07 2.07
N THR A 33 -1.73 -11.30 1.89
CA THR A 33 -0.88 -11.87 2.93
C THR A 33 0.43 -11.08 3.01
N MET A 34 0.84 -10.75 4.22
CA MET A 34 2.18 -10.24 4.53
C MET A 34 3.04 -11.37 5.11
N VAL A 35 4.28 -11.41 4.72
CA VAL A 35 5.30 -12.28 5.29
C VAL A 35 6.40 -11.40 5.84
N CYS A 36 6.66 -11.51 7.12
CA CYS A 36 7.73 -10.77 7.79
C CYS A 36 8.83 -11.74 8.25
N ASP A 37 10.08 -11.31 8.18
CA ASP A 37 11.21 -12.07 8.67
C ASP A 37 11.10 -12.30 10.19
N LYS A 38 11.85 -13.27 10.69
CA LYS A 38 11.95 -13.52 12.13
C LYS A 38 12.56 -12.31 12.85
N LEU A 39 12.11 -12.04 14.05
CA LEU A 39 12.81 -11.16 14.98
C LEU A 39 13.87 -11.94 15.76
N PRO A 40 14.88 -11.29 16.39
CA PRO A 40 15.89 -11.97 17.19
C PRO A 40 15.32 -12.85 18.31
N PHE A 41 14.11 -12.53 18.76
CA PHE A 41 13.40 -13.25 19.83
C PHE A 41 12.27 -14.15 19.32
N THR A 42 12.16 -14.38 18.00
CA THR A 42 11.19 -15.31 17.41
C THR A 42 11.89 -16.37 16.57
N SER A 43 11.39 -17.60 16.60
CA SER A 43 11.99 -18.72 15.88
C SER A 43 11.64 -18.75 14.39
N ASN A 44 10.51 -18.17 14.00
CA ASN A 44 9.95 -18.34 12.65
C ASN A 44 9.62 -17.01 11.98
N LYS A 45 9.59 -17.05 10.65
CA LYS A 45 8.93 -16.02 9.84
C LYS A 45 7.44 -15.99 10.16
N MET A 46 6.86 -14.81 10.10
CA MET A 46 5.45 -14.62 10.32
C MET A 46 4.73 -14.48 8.99
N ARG A 47 3.57 -15.14 8.88
CA ARG A 47 2.66 -14.99 7.74
C ARG A 47 1.27 -14.65 8.25
N GLU A 48 0.74 -13.50 7.90
CA GLU A 48 -0.53 -13.01 8.39
C GLU A 48 -1.36 -12.35 7.29
N ALA A 49 -2.67 -12.33 7.50
CA ALA A 49 -3.60 -11.69 6.58
C ALA A 49 -3.51 -10.16 6.71
N ILE A 50 -3.63 -9.47 5.58
CA ILE A 50 -3.76 -8.02 5.52
C ILE A 50 -4.99 -7.66 4.69
N GLU A 51 -5.76 -6.70 5.19
CA GLU A 51 -6.86 -6.07 4.48
C GLU A 51 -6.60 -4.57 4.36
N VAL A 52 -6.72 -4.02 3.16
CA VAL A 52 -6.52 -2.60 2.87
C VAL A 52 -7.76 -2.06 2.19
N THR A 53 -8.40 -1.06 2.77
CA THR A 53 -9.52 -0.33 2.16
C THR A 53 -9.04 1.01 1.67
N ILE A 54 -9.28 1.30 0.39
CA ILE A 54 -8.92 2.56 -0.26
C ILE A 54 -10.19 3.30 -0.61
N SER A 55 -10.21 4.61 -0.32
CA SER A 55 -11.28 5.52 -0.67
C SER A 55 -10.70 6.91 -0.93
N SER A 56 -10.91 7.44 -2.13
CA SER A 56 -10.48 8.79 -2.53
C SER A 56 -9.01 9.09 -2.22
N GLY A 57 -8.12 8.13 -2.50
CA GLY A 57 -6.68 8.27 -2.26
C GLY A 57 -6.22 8.07 -0.82
N ALA A 58 -7.13 7.93 0.13
CA ALA A 58 -6.82 7.53 1.50
C ALA A 58 -6.88 6.00 1.64
N ALA A 59 -5.98 5.43 2.42
CA ALA A 59 -5.97 4.01 2.72
C ALA A 59 -6.08 3.78 4.23
N ARG A 60 -6.80 2.72 4.60
CA ARG A 60 -6.83 2.15 5.96
C ARG A 60 -6.51 0.67 5.85
N TYR A 61 -5.76 0.13 6.81
CA TYR A 61 -5.49 -1.30 6.81
C TYR A 61 -5.54 -1.92 8.20
N ASN A 62 -5.80 -3.23 8.20
CA ASN A 62 -5.69 -4.11 9.34
C ASN A 62 -4.76 -5.27 9.01
N HIS A 63 -3.85 -5.58 9.91
CA HIS A 63 -2.93 -6.69 9.79
C HIS A 63 -2.92 -7.48 11.11
N VAL A 64 -3.26 -8.75 11.04
CA VAL A 64 -3.24 -9.64 12.20
C VAL A 64 -1.86 -10.24 12.33
N VAL A 65 -1.19 -9.92 13.41
CA VAL A 65 0.14 -10.42 13.75
C VAL A 65 0.03 -11.46 14.84
N ARG A 66 0.42 -12.70 14.55
CA ARG A 66 0.54 -13.76 15.54
C ARG A 66 1.99 -13.96 15.93
N LEU A 67 2.31 -13.71 17.17
CA LEU A 67 3.60 -14.09 17.73
C LEU A 67 3.51 -15.55 18.17
N ARG A 68 4.04 -16.47 17.35
CA ARG A 68 4.15 -17.88 17.76
C ARG A 68 5.08 -17.97 18.96
N ASN A 69 4.72 -18.81 19.92
CA ASN A 69 5.42 -19.05 21.19
C ASN A 69 5.31 -17.96 22.26
N THR A 70 4.38 -17.06 22.13
CA THR A 70 3.96 -16.19 23.24
C THR A 70 2.49 -16.43 23.51
N ALA A 71 2.07 -16.33 24.77
CA ALA A 71 0.65 -16.34 25.13
C ALA A 71 -0.12 -15.10 24.63
N VAL A 72 0.51 -14.32 23.77
CA VAL A 72 -0.11 -13.12 23.18
C VAL A 72 -0.95 -13.57 22.01
N GLU A 73 -2.25 -13.40 22.15
CA GLU A 73 -3.23 -13.57 21.09
C GLU A 73 -2.93 -12.69 19.88
N ALA A 74 -3.61 -12.95 18.79
CA ALA A 74 -3.47 -12.19 17.56
C ALA A 74 -3.51 -10.68 17.82
N VAL A 75 -2.43 -10.00 17.46
CA VAL A 75 -2.30 -8.56 17.55
C VAL A 75 -2.79 -7.98 16.23
N ALA A 76 -3.81 -7.13 16.29
CA ALA A 76 -4.27 -6.40 15.13
C ALA A 76 -3.47 -5.11 15.00
N GLU A 77 -2.55 -5.06 14.07
CA GLU A 77 -1.96 -3.81 13.61
C GLU A 77 -3.00 -3.05 12.82
N GLN A 78 -3.20 -1.81 13.18
CA GLN A 78 -4.06 -0.89 12.45
C GLN A 78 -3.22 0.27 11.92
N GLY A 79 -3.54 0.69 10.72
CA GLY A 79 -2.80 1.78 10.11
C GLY A 79 -3.59 2.52 9.06
N THR A 80 -2.98 3.60 8.63
CA THR A 80 -3.48 4.47 7.58
C THR A 80 -2.42 4.65 6.51
N GLY A 81 -2.81 5.26 5.40
CA GLY A 81 -1.87 5.56 4.33
C GLY A 81 -2.49 6.39 3.24
N THR A 82 -1.75 6.52 2.16
CA THR A 82 -2.14 7.28 0.98
C THR A 82 -1.89 6.47 -0.28
N VAL A 83 -2.70 6.76 -1.29
CA VAL A 83 -2.54 6.27 -2.65
C VAL A 83 -2.42 7.48 -3.57
N ASP A 84 -1.30 7.56 -4.27
CA ASP A 84 -1.03 8.58 -5.28
C ASP A 84 -0.71 7.90 -6.61
N GLY A 85 -1.61 8.07 -7.58
CA GLY A 85 -1.57 7.31 -8.81
C GLY A 85 -1.59 5.81 -8.54
N GLN A 86 -0.53 5.12 -8.90
CA GLN A 86 -0.36 3.68 -8.64
C GLN A 86 0.44 3.36 -7.38
N LYS A 87 0.97 4.37 -6.68
CA LYS A 87 1.81 4.17 -5.50
C LYS A 87 0.95 4.15 -4.25
N ILE A 88 1.24 3.23 -3.35
CA ILE A 88 0.62 3.13 -2.03
C ILE A 88 1.69 3.22 -0.94
N GLN A 89 1.41 3.97 0.10
CA GLN A 89 2.21 4.07 1.31
C GLN A 89 1.30 3.84 2.51
N LEU A 90 1.73 2.99 3.42
CA LEU A 90 1.00 2.62 4.62
C LEU A 90 1.91 2.77 5.83
N GLN A 91 1.34 3.23 6.94
CA GLN A 91 2.01 3.24 8.23
C GLN A 91 1.03 2.83 9.31
N GLY A 92 1.52 2.07 10.26
CA GLY A 92 0.71 1.58 11.37
C GLY A 92 1.51 1.43 12.64
N THR A 93 0.80 1.27 13.73
CA THR A 93 1.37 1.09 15.05
C THR A 93 0.56 0.07 15.83
N TRP A 94 1.24 -0.55 16.77
CA TRP A 94 0.62 -1.37 17.79
C TRP A 94 1.36 -1.18 19.12
N LYS A 95 0.61 -1.23 20.22
CA LYS A 95 1.17 -1.14 21.56
C LYS A 95 0.38 -2.01 22.54
N SER A 96 1.12 -2.74 23.38
CA SER A 96 0.55 -3.48 24.51
C SER A 96 1.59 -3.57 25.63
N GLY A 97 1.32 -2.94 26.77
CA GLY A 97 2.26 -2.84 27.89
C GLY A 97 3.57 -2.16 27.46
N SER A 98 4.71 -2.80 27.73
CA SER A 98 6.05 -2.34 27.31
C SER A 98 6.38 -2.62 25.85
N ARG A 99 5.56 -3.42 25.16
CA ARG A 99 5.77 -3.81 23.78
C ARG A 99 5.06 -2.87 22.83
N GLN A 100 5.76 -2.45 21.81
CA GLN A 100 5.18 -1.65 20.74
C GLN A 100 5.93 -1.91 19.44
N TYR A 101 5.27 -1.67 18.31
CA TYR A 101 5.98 -1.57 17.05
C TYR A 101 5.37 -0.50 16.14
N GLU A 102 6.21 -0.03 15.24
CA GLU A 102 5.85 0.81 14.11
C GLU A 102 6.07 0.03 12.82
N ALA A 103 5.12 0.15 11.91
CA ALA A 103 5.19 -0.46 10.59
C ALA A 103 5.13 0.60 9.50
N LYS A 104 5.92 0.41 8.45
CA LYS A 104 5.91 1.24 7.25
C LYS A 104 5.97 0.31 6.04
N TYR A 105 4.97 0.41 5.18
CA TYR A 105 4.92 -0.36 3.94
C TYR A 105 4.74 0.57 2.74
N SER A 106 5.31 0.18 1.62
CA SER A 106 5.13 0.86 0.34
C SER A 106 4.94 -0.15 -0.77
N GLY A 107 4.33 0.28 -1.86
CA GLY A 107 4.11 -0.60 -3.00
C GLY A 107 3.57 0.13 -4.20
N SER A 108 3.27 -0.66 -5.23
CA SER A 108 2.67 -0.15 -6.46
C SER A 108 1.59 -1.09 -6.96
N PHE A 109 0.50 -0.50 -7.45
CA PHE A 109 -0.59 -1.23 -8.09
C PHE A 109 -0.22 -1.57 -9.53
N VAL A 110 -0.55 -2.80 -9.90
CA VAL A 110 -0.60 -3.24 -11.28
C VAL A 110 -2.00 -3.82 -11.48
N ARG A 111 -2.83 -3.09 -12.19
CA ARG A 111 -4.26 -3.41 -12.35
C ARG A 111 -4.94 -3.52 -10.98
N ARG A 112 -5.38 -4.72 -10.60
CA ARG A 112 -6.19 -4.99 -9.39
C ARG A 112 -5.38 -5.58 -8.24
N SER A 113 -4.07 -5.49 -8.28
CA SER A 113 -3.18 -6.03 -7.25
C SER A 113 -2.05 -5.08 -6.97
N ALA A 114 -1.51 -5.14 -5.76
CA ALA A 114 -0.28 -4.45 -5.40
C ALA A 114 0.67 -5.39 -4.67
N ARG A 115 1.96 -5.18 -4.87
CA ARG A 115 3.02 -5.77 -4.05
C ARG A 115 3.45 -4.75 -3.03
N LEU A 116 3.53 -5.16 -1.78
CA LEU A 116 3.92 -4.34 -0.64
C LEU A 116 5.28 -4.81 -0.12
N LYS A 117 6.12 -3.87 0.27
CA LYS A 117 7.39 -4.09 0.97
C LYS A 117 7.49 -3.08 2.11
N GLY A 118 8.19 -3.44 3.16
CA GLY A 118 8.42 -2.51 4.26
C GLY A 118 9.09 -3.15 5.45
N THR A 119 8.94 -2.49 6.58
CA THR A 119 9.59 -2.89 7.83
C THR A 119 8.63 -2.77 9.00
N GLN A 120 8.89 -3.58 10.02
CA GLN A 120 8.32 -3.42 11.36
C GLN A 120 9.48 -3.23 12.35
N THR A 121 9.44 -2.13 13.09
CA THR A 121 10.41 -1.84 14.15
C THR A 121 9.76 -2.06 15.50
N TRP A 122 10.21 -3.07 16.19
CA TRP A 122 9.72 -3.51 17.50
C TRP A 122 10.56 -2.95 18.63
N THR A 123 9.90 -2.54 19.71
CA THR A 123 10.53 -2.14 20.97
C THR A 123 9.88 -2.93 22.11
N ASP A 124 10.71 -3.52 22.98
CA ASP A 124 10.29 -4.24 24.18
C ASP A 124 11.35 -4.08 25.25
N GLY A 125 11.00 -3.53 26.41
CA GLY A 125 11.91 -3.36 27.55
C GLY A 125 13.20 -2.57 27.21
N GLY A 126 13.11 -1.57 26.33
CA GLY A 126 14.27 -0.78 25.88
C GLY A 126 15.13 -1.43 24.79
N LYS A 127 14.80 -2.65 24.36
CA LYS A 127 15.44 -3.32 23.22
C LYS A 127 14.65 -3.06 21.95
N THR A 128 15.33 -2.76 20.86
CA THR A 128 14.72 -2.50 19.56
C THR A 128 15.24 -3.51 18.52
N ALA A 129 14.34 -4.02 17.70
CA ALA A 129 14.66 -4.89 16.58
C ALA A 129 13.76 -4.57 15.38
N THR A 130 14.34 -4.58 14.19
CA THR A 130 13.62 -4.33 12.94
C THR A 130 13.64 -5.58 12.08
N ARG A 131 12.51 -5.86 11.43
CA ARG A 131 12.37 -6.94 10.45
C ARG A 131 11.82 -6.43 9.14
N ALA A 132 12.21 -7.07 8.04
CA ALA A 132 11.63 -6.83 6.73
C ALA A 132 10.31 -7.59 6.57
N CYS A 133 9.36 -6.96 5.88
CA CYS A 133 8.07 -7.54 5.51
C CYS A 133 7.83 -7.36 4.02
N ALA A 134 7.22 -8.36 3.40
CA ALA A 134 6.78 -8.28 2.01
C ALA A 134 5.45 -9.02 1.84
N GLY A 135 4.63 -8.56 0.91
CA GLY A 135 3.35 -9.19 0.67
C GLY A 135 2.73 -8.77 -0.65
N ALA A 136 1.55 -9.30 -0.90
CA ALA A 136 0.73 -8.91 -2.02
C ALA A 136 -0.73 -8.82 -1.60
N ILE A 137 -1.41 -7.81 -2.11
CA ILE A 137 -2.84 -7.61 -1.94
C ILE A 137 -3.51 -7.60 -3.30
N LYS A 138 -4.74 -8.08 -3.37
CA LYS A 138 -5.57 -8.06 -4.59
C LYS A 138 -7.01 -7.71 -4.26
N ARG A 139 -7.66 -7.05 -5.19
CA ARG A 139 -9.10 -6.83 -5.12
C ARG A 139 -9.82 -8.14 -5.41
N PRO A 140 -10.68 -8.64 -4.51
CA PRO A 140 -11.49 -9.82 -4.79
C PRO A 140 -12.34 -9.63 -6.05
N LEU A 141 -12.51 -10.68 -6.84
CA LEU A 141 -13.52 -10.68 -7.87
C LEU A 141 -14.89 -10.61 -7.18
N LYS A 142 -15.82 -9.82 -7.71
CA LYS A 142 -17.21 -9.90 -7.26
C LYS A 142 -17.66 -11.36 -7.37
N PRO A 143 -18.36 -11.91 -6.36
CA PRO A 143 -18.93 -13.24 -6.50
C PRO A 143 -19.77 -13.27 -7.78
N PHE A 144 -19.61 -14.30 -8.57
CA PHE A 144 -20.48 -14.54 -9.71
C PHE A 144 -21.88 -14.82 -9.16
N LEU A 145 -22.75 -13.84 -9.20
CA LEU A 145 -24.16 -14.07 -8.87
C LEU A 145 -24.70 -15.03 -9.93
N PRO A 146 -25.26 -16.19 -9.54
CA PRO A 146 -25.93 -17.05 -10.49
C PRO A 146 -26.99 -16.23 -11.24
N ARG A 147 -27.00 -16.31 -12.57
CA ARG A 147 -28.11 -15.73 -13.34
C ARG A 147 -29.37 -16.45 -12.89
N ASP A 148 -30.32 -15.71 -12.33
CA ASP A 148 -31.64 -16.20 -12.11
C ASP A 148 -32.16 -16.75 -13.46
N LYS A 149 -32.32 -18.04 -13.55
CA LYS A 149 -33.00 -18.68 -14.68
C LYS A 149 -34.47 -18.27 -14.61
N LYS A 150 -34.86 -17.32 -15.44
CA LYS A 150 -36.27 -17.08 -15.72
C LYS A 150 -36.84 -18.22 -16.54
#